data_8521c46c824cb2ba8ff07babc3a6538f
#
_entry.id   8521c46c824cb2ba8ff07babc3a6538f
#
_cell.length_a   1.000
_cell.length_b   1.000
_cell.length_c   1.000
_cell.angle_alpha   90.00
_cell.angle_beta   90.00
_cell.angle_gamma   90.00
#
_symmetry.space_group_name_H-M   'P 1'
#
loop_
_entity.id
_entity.type
_entity.pdbx_description
1 polymer ?
#
loop_
_entity_poly.entity_id
_entity_poly.type
_entity_poly.pdbx_seq_one_letter_code
_entity_poly.pdbx_strand_id
1 'polypeptide(L)'
;YHDVLKEKGPGRVSPFFIPMTIINLASGQVAIRVGAKGPNSCAVTACATGNHCIGDAYRLIKRNDADVMIAGGAEAAITPLGVAGFASAKALSFRNDEPTKASRPFDKDRDGFVLGEGAGVVVLEELEHARARGARIYAEVIGYAMNSDAYHITAPPEEGEGAVRCMEMAIADAGVLKT
;
A
#
# COMPACT_ATOMS: atom_id res chain seq x y z
N TYR A 1 -10.07 -17.02 -16.42
CA TYR A 1 -11.07 -16.25 -17.22
C TYR A 1 -10.66 -16.12 -18.69
N HIS A 2 -9.39 -15.89 -18.99
CA HIS A 2 -8.91 -15.79 -20.37
C HIS A 2 -9.23 -17.06 -21.19
N ASP A 3 -8.94 -18.23 -20.65
CA ASP A 3 -9.21 -19.51 -21.31
C ASP A 3 -10.71 -19.74 -21.46
N VAL A 4 -11.50 -19.40 -20.44
CA VAL A 4 -12.96 -19.45 -20.53
C VAL A 4 -13.50 -18.56 -21.64
N LEU A 5 -12.96 -17.34 -21.78
CA LEU A 5 -13.34 -16.43 -22.85
C LEU A 5 -13.02 -17.00 -24.24
N LYS A 6 -11.81 -17.55 -24.40
CA LYS A 6 -11.37 -18.17 -25.68
C LYS A 6 -12.16 -19.40 -26.06
N GLU A 7 -12.38 -20.31 -25.10
CA GLU A 7 -13.00 -21.62 -25.39
C GLU A 7 -14.52 -21.58 -25.40
N LYS A 8 -15.14 -20.73 -24.55
CA LYS A 8 -16.57 -20.77 -24.27
C LYS A 8 -17.32 -19.47 -24.60
N GLY A 9 -16.59 -18.45 -25.07
CA GLY A 9 -17.14 -17.16 -25.44
C GLY A 9 -17.50 -16.23 -24.26
N PRO A 10 -17.87 -14.97 -24.55
CA PRO A 10 -18.06 -13.93 -23.52
C PRO A 10 -19.21 -14.22 -22.55
N GLY A 11 -20.28 -14.91 -22.99
CA GLY A 11 -21.42 -15.25 -22.14
C GLY A 11 -21.10 -16.26 -21.01
N ARG A 12 -19.90 -16.82 -20.97
CA ARG A 12 -19.47 -17.79 -19.93
C ARG A 12 -18.46 -17.19 -18.97
N VAL A 13 -18.03 -15.96 -19.17
CA VAL A 13 -17.21 -15.21 -18.20
C VAL A 13 -18.10 -14.85 -17.01
N SER A 14 -17.58 -15.05 -15.79
CA SER A 14 -18.33 -14.75 -14.57
C SER A 14 -18.73 -13.27 -14.50
N PRO A 15 -19.96 -12.94 -14.10
CA PRO A 15 -20.38 -11.56 -13.87
C PRO A 15 -19.59 -10.90 -12.70
N PHE A 16 -18.96 -11.70 -11.85
CA PHE A 16 -18.11 -11.21 -10.78
C PHE A 16 -16.67 -10.92 -11.21
N PHE A 17 -16.30 -11.15 -12.49
CA PHE A 17 -14.95 -10.88 -12.97
C PHE A 17 -14.52 -9.44 -12.70
N ILE A 18 -15.34 -8.46 -13.07
CA ILE A 18 -15.03 -7.05 -12.82
C ILE A 18 -14.94 -6.73 -11.31
N PRO A 19 -15.95 -7.06 -10.48
CA PRO A 19 -15.84 -6.84 -9.03
C PRO A 19 -14.63 -7.50 -8.37
N MET A 20 -14.11 -8.60 -8.90
CA MET A 20 -12.94 -9.29 -8.35
C MET A 20 -11.59 -8.72 -8.84
N THR A 21 -11.59 -7.89 -9.89
CA THR A 21 -10.35 -7.41 -10.50
C THR A 21 -10.08 -5.93 -10.28
N ILE A 22 -11.10 -5.11 -10.07
CA ILE A 22 -10.90 -3.68 -9.82
C ILE A 22 -10.42 -3.46 -8.37
N ILE A 23 -9.34 -2.70 -8.24
CA ILE A 23 -8.58 -2.59 -6.98
C ILE A 23 -9.34 -1.89 -5.84
N ASN A 24 -10.23 -0.95 -6.16
CA ASN A 24 -11.03 -0.24 -5.15
C ASN A 24 -12.09 -1.14 -4.47
N LEU A 25 -12.33 -2.34 -4.97
CA LEU A 25 -13.28 -3.25 -4.31
C LEU A 25 -12.71 -3.94 -3.07
N ALA A 26 -11.41 -3.94 -2.84
CA ALA A 26 -10.85 -4.36 -1.55
C ALA A 26 -11.39 -3.45 -0.44
N SER A 27 -11.23 -2.13 -0.57
CA SER A 27 -11.78 -1.14 0.37
C SER A 27 -13.32 -1.14 0.37
N GLY A 28 -13.95 -1.32 -0.82
CA GLY A 28 -15.40 -1.42 -0.95
C GLY A 28 -16.01 -2.59 -0.17
N GLN A 29 -15.40 -3.78 -0.20
CA GLN A 29 -15.85 -4.93 0.57
C GLN A 29 -15.69 -4.72 2.08
N VAL A 30 -14.59 -4.09 2.51
CA VAL A 30 -14.42 -3.70 3.92
C VAL A 30 -15.51 -2.73 4.34
N ALA A 31 -15.78 -1.68 3.55
CA ALA A 31 -16.81 -0.69 3.82
C ALA A 31 -18.21 -1.32 3.99
N ILE A 32 -18.59 -2.24 3.09
CA ILE A 32 -19.86 -2.98 3.18
C ILE A 32 -19.91 -3.79 4.49
N ARG A 33 -18.84 -4.51 4.82
CA ARG A 33 -18.80 -5.39 5.98
C ARG A 33 -18.91 -4.66 7.32
N VAL A 34 -18.33 -3.46 7.41
CA VAL A 34 -18.35 -2.65 8.64
C VAL A 34 -19.42 -1.55 8.63
N GLY A 35 -20.17 -1.41 7.54
CA GLY A 35 -21.20 -0.40 7.39
C GLY A 35 -20.66 1.04 7.26
N ALA A 36 -19.39 1.20 6.82
CA ALA A 36 -18.76 2.51 6.66
C ALA A 36 -19.32 3.23 5.41
N LYS A 37 -19.83 4.46 5.59
CA LYS A 37 -20.50 5.25 4.54
C LYS A 37 -19.74 6.53 4.19
N GLY A 38 -18.59 6.77 4.80
CA GLY A 38 -17.73 7.91 4.53
C GLY A 38 -16.91 7.76 3.24
N PRO A 39 -15.89 8.60 3.04
CA PRO A 39 -15.01 8.53 1.88
C PRO A 39 -14.42 7.12 1.70
N ASN A 40 -14.42 6.64 0.45
CA ASN A 40 -13.86 5.35 0.09
C ASN A 40 -13.08 5.50 -1.21
N SER A 41 -11.78 5.22 -1.18
CA SER A 41 -10.88 5.35 -2.31
C SER A 41 -9.79 4.27 -2.26
N CYS A 42 -9.03 4.17 -3.34
CA CYS A 42 -7.87 3.30 -3.42
C CYS A 42 -6.75 4.03 -4.16
N ALA A 43 -5.61 4.19 -3.53
CA ALA A 43 -4.39 4.62 -4.18
C ALA A 43 -3.67 3.43 -4.81
N VAL A 44 -2.88 3.68 -5.85
CA VAL A 44 -1.99 2.69 -6.49
C VAL A 44 -0.65 3.35 -6.74
N THR A 45 0.29 3.11 -5.85
CA THR A 45 1.65 3.67 -5.90
C THR A 45 2.69 2.62 -5.54
N ALA A 46 2.47 1.39 -6.01
CA ALA A 46 3.33 0.23 -5.75
C ALA A 46 3.61 0.06 -4.25
N CYS A 47 4.87 -0.09 -3.83
CA CYS A 47 5.26 -0.29 -2.43
C CYS A 47 4.87 0.88 -1.50
N ALA A 48 4.66 2.08 -2.03
CA ALA A 48 4.26 3.26 -1.27
C ALA A 48 2.74 3.33 -1.00
N THR A 49 1.93 2.45 -1.59
CA THR A 49 0.45 2.52 -1.53
C THR A 49 -0.08 2.56 -0.10
N GLY A 50 0.44 1.71 0.80
CA GLY A 50 0.02 1.70 2.20
C GLY A 50 0.25 3.04 2.90
N ASN A 51 1.42 3.66 2.69
CA ASN A 51 1.74 4.99 3.22
C ASN A 51 0.83 6.07 2.62
N HIS A 52 0.55 6.02 1.32
CA HIS A 52 -0.37 6.96 0.66
C HIS A 52 -1.78 6.85 1.24
N CYS A 53 -2.32 5.63 1.38
CA CYS A 53 -3.65 5.43 1.95
C CYS A 53 -3.76 5.96 3.39
N ILE A 54 -2.72 5.74 4.22
CA ILE A 54 -2.67 6.26 5.59
C ILE A 54 -2.60 7.80 5.58
N GLY A 55 -1.76 8.38 4.73
CA GLY A 55 -1.62 9.83 4.62
C GLY A 55 -2.86 10.52 4.07
N ASP A 56 -3.53 9.93 3.09
CA ASP A 56 -4.79 10.45 2.56
C ASP A 56 -5.91 10.38 3.62
N ALA A 57 -6.00 9.27 4.36
CA ALA A 57 -6.94 9.13 5.47
C ALA A 57 -6.66 10.16 6.58
N TYR A 58 -5.38 10.38 6.94
CA TYR A 58 -4.98 11.44 7.86
C TYR A 58 -5.47 12.83 7.40
N ARG A 59 -5.28 13.16 6.10
CA ARG A 59 -5.73 14.43 5.55
C ARG A 59 -7.25 14.58 5.55
N LEU A 60 -8.01 13.52 5.27
CA LEU A 60 -9.46 13.50 5.32
C LEU A 60 -9.97 13.79 6.74
N ILE A 61 -9.38 13.15 7.76
CA ILE A 61 -9.72 13.40 9.17
C ILE A 61 -9.33 14.83 9.56
N LYS A 62 -8.12 15.28 9.21
CA LYS A 62 -7.65 16.65 9.51
C LYS A 62 -8.54 17.75 8.91
N ARG A 63 -9.21 17.47 7.76
CA ARG A 63 -10.18 18.37 7.13
C ARG A 63 -11.60 18.23 7.64
N ASN A 64 -11.83 17.32 8.58
CA ASN A 64 -13.14 17.03 9.12
C ASN A 64 -14.13 16.40 8.11
N ASP A 65 -13.59 15.67 7.11
CA ASP A 65 -14.39 14.91 6.13
C ASP A 65 -14.82 13.55 6.69
N ALA A 66 -14.15 13.07 7.75
CA ALA A 66 -14.47 11.84 8.48
C ALA A 66 -13.86 11.88 9.89
N ASP A 67 -14.51 11.24 10.85
CA ASP A 67 -14.01 11.08 12.23
C ASP A 67 -13.10 9.85 12.35
N VAL A 68 -13.39 8.79 11.57
CA VAL A 68 -12.68 7.51 11.62
C VAL A 68 -12.42 6.99 10.19
N MET A 69 -11.22 6.57 9.92
CA MET A 69 -10.82 5.96 8.64
C MET A 69 -10.07 4.65 8.86
N ILE A 70 -10.40 3.65 8.05
CA ILE A 70 -9.64 2.39 7.96
C ILE A 70 -8.70 2.51 6.76
N ALA A 71 -7.40 2.46 6.98
CA ALA A 71 -6.41 2.69 5.94
C ALA A 71 -5.25 1.70 6.02
N GLY A 72 -4.64 1.39 4.89
CA GLY A 72 -3.50 0.47 4.82
C GLY A 72 -3.24 -0.03 3.41
N GLY A 73 -2.59 -1.16 3.30
CA GLY A 73 -2.26 -1.81 2.04
C GLY A 73 -2.42 -3.32 2.11
N ALA A 74 -2.65 -3.93 0.97
CA ALA A 74 -2.73 -5.37 0.81
C ALA A 74 -2.11 -5.79 -0.54
N GLU A 75 -1.52 -6.98 -0.56
CA GLU A 75 -0.91 -7.57 -1.75
C GLU A 75 -1.21 -9.07 -1.82
N ALA A 76 -1.63 -9.55 -2.99
CA ALA A 76 -1.85 -10.95 -3.31
C ALA A 76 -1.38 -11.23 -4.74
N ALA A 77 -0.09 -11.07 -5.00
CA ALA A 77 0.52 -11.08 -6.33
C ALA A 77 1.23 -12.40 -6.68
N ILE A 78 1.22 -13.42 -5.81
CA ILE A 78 1.89 -14.71 -6.08
C ILE A 78 1.07 -15.52 -7.08
N THR A 79 1.20 -15.14 -8.34
CA THR A 79 0.62 -15.83 -9.48
C THR A 79 1.73 -16.23 -10.46
N PRO A 80 1.52 -17.23 -11.34
CA PRO A 80 2.53 -17.58 -12.35
C PRO A 80 3.00 -16.37 -13.18
N LEU A 81 2.08 -15.49 -13.57
CA LEU A 81 2.42 -14.29 -14.34
C LEU A 81 3.15 -13.25 -13.48
N GLY A 82 2.75 -13.03 -12.22
CA GLY A 82 3.41 -12.12 -11.29
C GLY A 82 4.86 -12.56 -11.03
N VAL A 83 5.05 -13.83 -10.69
CA VAL A 83 6.40 -14.41 -10.48
C VAL A 83 7.24 -14.32 -11.74
N ALA A 84 6.70 -14.68 -12.90
CA ALA A 84 7.43 -14.62 -14.17
C ALA A 84 7.84 -13.18 -14.53
N GLY A 85 6.97 -12.20 -14.29
CA GLY A 85 7.25 -10.78 -14.54
C GLY A 85 8.41 -10.27 -13.70
N PHE A 86 8.39 -10.49 -12.37
CA PHE A 86 9.48 -10.06 -11.48
C PHE A 86 10.78 -10.87 -11.72
N ALA A 87 10.68 -12.16 -12.03
CA ALA A 87 11.85 -12.98 -12.39
C ALA A 87 12.51 -12.48 -13.69
N SER A 88 11.72 -12.17 -14.71
CA SER A 88 12.20 -11.60 -15.98
C SER A 88 12.88 -10.23 -15.78
N ALA A 89 12.36 -9.43 -14.85
CA ALA A 89 12.97 -8.16 -14.45
C ALA A 89 14.23 -8.32 -13.58
N LYS A 90 14.63 -9.56 -13.26
CA LYS A 90 15.78 -9.89 -12.38
C LYS A 90 15.64 -9.26 -10.97
N ALA A 91 14.43 -9.12 -10.48
CA ALA A 91 14.14 -8.49 -9.20
C ALA A 91 14.06 -9.48 -8.05
N LEU A 92 13.86 -10.78 -8.31
CA LEU A 92 13.74 -11.82 -7.30
C LEU A 92 15.07 -12.44 -6.92
N SER A 93 15.21 -12.84 -5.64
CA SER A 93 16.30 -13.68 -5.18
C SER A 93 16.24 -15.07 -5.83
N PHE A 94 17.40 -15.62 -6.17
CA PHE A 94 17.56 -16.97 -6.72
C PHE A 94 18.05 -18.00 -5.68
N ARG A 95 18.05 -17.67 -4.39
CA ARG A 95 18.52 -18.55 -3.29
C ARG A 95 17.51 -19.62 -2.94
N ASN A 96 17.23 -20.54 -3.88
CA ASN A 96 16.27 -21.63 -3.70
C ASN A 96 16.84 -22.80 -2.88
N ASP A 97 18.15 -22.88 -2.72
CA ASP A 97 18.88 -23.84 -1.89
C ASP A 97 18.79 -23.50 -0.38
N GLU A 98 18.66 -22.23 -0.04
CA GLU A 98 18.48 -21.75 1.33
C GLU A 98 17.28 -20.78 1.43
N PRO A 99 16.04 -21.21 1.18
CA PRO A 99 14.88 -20.31 1.03
C PRO A 99 14.58 -19.49 2.31
N THR A 100 14.87 -20.02 3.48
CA THR A 100 14.68 -19.32 4.77
C THR A 100 15.66 -18.18 5.00
N LYS A 101 16.73 -18.09 4.21
CA LYS A 101 17.74 -17.04 4.24
C LYS A 101 17.76 -16.16 2.99
N ALA A 102 16.83 -16.39 2.07
CA ALA A 102 16.75 -15.64 0.82
C ALA A 102 16.37 -14.17 1.04
N SER A 103 15.36 -13.91 1.88
CA SER A 103 15.01 -12.53 2.29
C SER A 103 16.04 -12.00 3.28
N ARG A 104 16.82 -11.01 2.84
CA ARG A 104 17.95 -10.43 3.60
C ARG A 104 18.08 -8.93 3.37
N PRO A 105 17.12 -8.12 3.85
CA PRO A 105 17.15 -6.68 3.68
C PRO A 105 18.44 -6.09 4.30
N PHE A 106 19.01 -5.10 3.62
CA PHE A 106 20.25 -4.40 3.96
C PHE A 106 21.56 -5.24 3.91
N ASP A 107 21.47 -6.55 3.70
CA ASP A 107 22.66 -7.40 3.55
C ASP A 107 23.40 -7.03 2.25
N LYS A 108 24.75 -6.99 2.31
CA LYS A 108 25.59 -6.68 1.14
C LYS A 108 25.48 -7.72 0.02
N ASP A 109 25.19 -8.98 0.39
CA ASP A 109 25.10 -10.12 -0.52
C ASP A 109 23.65 -10.43 -0.93
N ARG A 110 22.70 -9.48 -0.72
CA ARG A 110 21.33 -9.62 -1.21
C ARG A 110 21.31 -9.65 -2.74
N ASP A 111 20.49 -10.50 -3.31
CA ASP A 111 20.40 -10.75 -4.75
C ASP A 111 18.99 -10.48 -5.34
N GLY A 112 18.11 -9.91 -4.56
CA GLY A 112 16.72 -9.62 -4.92
C GLY A 112 15.77 -9.78 -3.76
N PHE A 113 14.48 -9.56 -3.98
CA PHE A 113 13.47 -9.76 -2.95
C PHE A 113 12.78 -11.13 -3.07
N VAL A 114 12.08 -11.52 -2.01
CA VAL A 114 11.19 -12.69 -1.99
C VAL A 114 9.76 -12.17 -2.09
N LEU A 115 9.02 -12.64 -3.09
CA LEU A 115 7.64 -12.25 -3.30
C LEU A 115 6.77 -12.76 -2.16
N GLY A 116 6.04 -11.84 -1.50
CA GLY A 116 5.16 -12.15 -0.39
C GLY A 116 3.74 -11.68 -0.63
N GLU A 117 2.81 -12.15 0.17
CA GLU A 117 1.42 -11.72 0.23
C GLU A 117 1.05 -11.34 1.66
N GLY A 118 0.13 -10.41 1.81
CA GLY A 118 -0.33 -10.00 3.12
C GLY A 118 -1.16 -8.73 3.08
N ALA A 119 -1.62 -8.31 4.25
CA ALA A 119 -2.31 -7.05 4.45
C ALA A 119 -1.92 -6.44 5.80
N GLY A 120 -1.74 -5.12 5.80
CA GLY A 120 -1.54 -4.32 7.01
C GLY A 120 -2.50 -3.15 7.00
N VAL A 121 -3.33 -3.03 8.04
CA VAL A 121 -4.38 -2.01 8.14
C VAL A 121 -4.35 -1.38 9.51
N VAL A 122 -4.52 -0.06 9.55
CA VAL A 122 -4.67 0.74 10.77
C VAL A 122 -6.02 1.43 10.79
N VAL A 123 -6.52 1.72 11.98
CA VAL A 123 -7.68 2.60 12.20
C VAL A 123 -7.13 3.95 12.64
N LEU A 124 -7.35 4.96 11.81
CA LEU A 124 -7.08 6.36 12.15
C LEU A 124 -8.38 6.99 12.69
N GLU A 125 -8.25 7.79 13.72
CA GLU A 125 -9.39 8.39 14.39
C GLU A 125 -9.01 9.81 14.84
N GLU A 126 -9.96 10.74 14.76
CA GLU A 126 -9.78 12.08 15.30
C GLU A 126 -9.49 12.00 16.81
N LEU A 127 -8.53 12.79 17.29
CA LEU A 127 -7.96 12.63 18.62
C LEU A 127 -8.99 12.81 19.74
N GLU A 128 -9.82 13.85 19.68
CA GLU A 128 -10.81 14.10 20.71
C GLU A 128 -11.98 13.11 20.65
N HIS A 129 -12.33 12.65 19.46
CA HIS A 129 -13.28 11.55 19.26
C HIS A 129 -12.77 10.26 19.94
N ALA A 130 -11.51 9.91 19.74
CA ALA A 130 -10.87 8.74 20.35
C ALA A 130 -10.82 8.87 21.89
N ARG A 131 -10.44 10.04 22.41
CA ARG A 131 -10.39 10.34 23.85
C ARG A 131 -11.77 10.26 24.50
N ALA A 132 -12.78 10.84 23.86
CA ALA A 132 -14.16 10.88 24.40
C ALA A 132 -14.75 9.49 24.65
N ARG A 133 -14.38 8.48 23.82
CA ARG A 133 -14.81 7.09 24.00
C ARG A 133 -13.82 6.21 24.78
N GLY A 134 -12.76 6.78 25.32
CA GLY A 134 -11.74 6.03 26.07
C GLY A 134 -10.94 5.04 25.22
N ALA A 135 -10.71 5.34 23.94
CA ALA A 135 -9.97 4.47 23.04
C ALA A 135 -8.51 4.32 23.49
N ARG A 136 -7.94 3.12 23.26
CA ARG A 136 -6.49 2.95 23.40
C ARG A 136 -5.80 3.59 22.20
N ILE A 137 -5.05 4.65 22.47
CA ILE A 137 -4.25 5.36 21.45
C ILE A 137 -2.84 4.77 21.48
N TYR A 138 -2.36 4.31 20.34
CA TYR A 138 -1.02 3.75 20.18
C TYR A 138 0.01 4.81 19.80
N ALA A 139 -0.37 5.74 18.94
CA ALA A 139 0.46 6.85 18.45
C ALA A 139 -0.44 7.91 17.82
N GLU A 140 0.11 9.10 17.59
CA GLU A 140 -0.52 10.16 16.80
C GLU A 140 0.23 10.30 15.46
N VAL A 141 -0.52 10.42 14.36
CA VAL A 141 0.03 10.81 13.06
C VAL A 141 0.05 12.33 13.02
N ILE A 142 1.23 12.92 13.09
CA ILE A 142 1.41 14.38 13.21
C ILE A 142 1.80 15.05 11.91
N GLY A 143 2.29 14.30 10.91
CA GLY A 143 2.69 14.85 9.62
C GLY A 143 2.72 13.80 8.53
N TYR A 144 2.57 14.26 7.28
CA TYR A 144 2.58 13.42 6.10
C TYR A 144 3.05 14.22 4.89
N ALA A 145 3.83 13.57 4.04
CA ALA A 145 4.21 14.12 2.74
C ALA A 145 4.25 13.05 1.66
N MET A 146 4.18 13.49 0.42
CA MET A 146 4.41 12.69 -0.78
C MET A 146 5.09 13.54 -1.84
N ASN A 147 5.93 12.90 -2.65
CA ASN A 147 6.61 13.52 -3.78
C ASN A 147 6.87 12.49 -4.89
N SER A 148 7.64 12.87 -5.88
CA SER A 148 8.13 12.00 -6.95
C SER A 148 9.60 12.33 -7.21
N ASP A 149 10.39 11.31 -7.57
CA ASP A 149 11.79 11.48 -7.95
C ASP A 149 11.95 12.14 -9.32
N ALA A 150 11.00 11.94 -10.23
CA ALA A 150 11.07 12.41 -11.62
C ALA A 150 12.42 12.06 -12.30
N TYR A 151 12.94 10.86 -12.01
CA TYR A 151 14.30 10.44 -12.40
C TYR A 151 14.26 9.24 -13.35
N HIS A 152 13.85 8.08 -12.88
CA HIS A 152 13.86 6.83 -13.65
C HIS A 152 12.63 6.01 -13.34
N ILE A 153 12.23 5.11 -14.27
CA ILE A 153 11.00 4.31 -14.12
C ILE A 153 11.03 3.36 -12.92
N THR A 154 12.20 2.86 -12.53
CA THR A 154 12.34 1.87 -11.46
C THR A 154 13.46 2.15 -10.46
N ALA A 155 14.49 2.93 -10.84
CA ALA A 155 15.65 3.19 -9.98
C ALA A 155 15.52 4.54 -9.27
N PRO A 156 15.78 4.58 -7.94
CA PRO A 156 15.91 5.86 -7.23
C PRO A 156 17.22 6.58 -7.63
N PRO A 157 17.31 7.91 -7.45
CA PRO A 157 18.57 8.63 -7.57
C PRO A 157 19.64 8.10 -6.59
N GLU A 158 20.92 8.12 -6.99
CA GLU A 158 22.02 7.58 -6.17
C GLU A 158 22.08 8.18 -4.76
N GLU A 159 21.89 9.48 -4.64
CA GLU A 159 21.89 10.23 -3.37
C GLU A 159 20.59 10.05 -2.56
N GLY A 160 19.55 9.40 -3.10
CA GLY A 160 18.25 9.26 -2.44
C GLY A 160 17.53 10.59 -2.20
N GLU A 161 17.77 11.59 -3.05
CA GLU A 161 17.26 12.97 -2.89
C GLU A 161 15.75 13.02 -2.69
N GLY A 162 14.98 12.27 -3.49
CA GLY A 162 13.53 12.25 -3.37
C GLY A 162 13.05 11.73 -2.01
N ALA A 163 13.69 10.69 -1.47
CA ALA A 163 13.36 10.15 -0.16
C ALA A 163 13.71 11.16 0.96
N VAL A 164 14.87 11.81 0.88
CA VAL A 164 15.28 12.87 1.83
C VAL A 164 14.26 14.00 1.82
N ARG A 165 13.93 14.54 0.65
CA ARG A 165 12.95 15.61 0.49
C ARG A 165 11.57 15.22 1.01
N CYS A 166 11.11 13.99 0.78
CA CYS A 166 9.84 13.51 1.31
C CYS A 166 9.83 13.50 2.85
N MET A 167 10.91 13.01 3.47
CA MET A 167 11.06 13.03 4.93
C MET A 167 11.08 14.46 5.48
N GLU A 168 11.82 15.36 4.83
CA GLU A 168 11.87 16.77 5.22
C GLU A 168 10.49 17.45 5.14
N MET A 169 9.75 17.20 4.08
CA MET A 169 8.39 17.71 3.92
C MET A 169 7.44 17.16 4.99
N ALA A 170 7.55 15.88 5.37
CA ALA A 170 6.74 15.28 6.42
C ALA A 170 7.06 15.89 7.81
N ILE A 171 8.34 16.13 8.10
CA ILE A 171 8.79 16.81 9.33
C ILE A 171 8.27 18.25 9.37
N ALA A 172 8.31 18.94 8.24
CA ALA A 172 7.78 20.31 8.12
C ALA A 172 6.25 20.35 8.32
N ASP A 173 5.51 19.40 7.73
CA ASP A 173 4.05 19.28 7.94
C ASP A 173 3.70 18.98 9.40
N ALA A 174 4.53 18.21 10.09
CA ALA A 174 4.39 17.92 11.51
C ALA A 174 4.68 19.14 12.43
N GLY A 175 5.34 20.17 11.93
CA GLY A 175 5.76 21.33 12.74
C GLY A 175 6.83 21.02 13.78
N VAL A 176 7.55 19.90 13.66
CA VAL A 176 8.64 19.51 14.57
C VAL A 176 9.99 19.96 14.01
N LEU A 177 10.87 20.40 14.89
CA LEU A 177 12.22 20.81 14.51
C LEU A 177 13.09 19.57 14.26
N LYS A 178 13.98 19.67 13.25
CA LYS A 178 15.07 18.68 13.10
C LYS A 178 16.02 18.86 14.30
N THR A 179 16.17 17.82 15.10
CA THR A 179 17.19 17.75 16.17
C THR A 179 18.48 17.14 15.64
#